data_1a39345a96cb3387d737460a9ba14f01
#
_entry.id   1a39345a96cb3387d737460a9ba14f01
#
_cell.length_a   1.000
_cell.length_b   1.000
_cell.length_c   1.000
_cell.angle_alpha   90.00
_cell.angle_beta   90.00
_cell.angle_gamma   90.00
#
_symmetry.space_group_name_H-M   'P 1'
#
loop_
_entity.id
_entity.type
_entity.pdbx_description
1 polymer ?
#
loop_
_entity_poly.entity_id
_entity_poly.type
_entity_poly.pdbx_seq_one_letter_code
_entity_poly.pdbx_strand_id
1 'polypeptide(L)'
;MKLNEEKSHYMIFSRSNTEFATRLTMNSKTLDRTEEVKLVGLWITTYLDWQKNTHEICKKAYARMTMITKLKYVGIPLEDLIEIYTLYVRSALEYCSVVWHSTLTKEQEADIERVQKLCMKIILGREYTSYDDSLTKCGLEKLSTRRETRCLKFGLKSLLHPVHSQLFPVNPLVISAPYGNASREHFTVNRARTDSYRDSSVPYIQRMLNQYVKTQRK
;
A
#
# COMPACT_ATOMS: atom_id res chain seq x y z
N MET A 1 28.58 -7.04 14.19
CA MET A 1 28.03 -5.81 13.60
C MET A 1 27.97 -4.77 14.71
N LYS A 2 28.58 -3.58 14.55
CA LYS A 2 28.48 -2.51 15.56
C LYS A 2 27.30 -1.61 15.23
N LEU A 3 26.46 -1.32 16.21
CA LEU A 3 25.38 -0.35 16.08
C LEU A 3 25.98 1.06 15.96
N ASN A 4 25.42 1.87 15.07
CA ASN A 4 25.86 3.25 14.88
C ASN A 4 24.89 4.18 15.62
N GLU A 5 25.34 4.76 16.73
CA GLU A 5 24.59 5.63 17.62
C GLU A 5 24.13 6.91 16.93
N GLU A 6 24.94 7.47 16.03
CA GLU A 6 24.63 8.71 15.32
C GLU A 6 23.52 8.56 14.26
N LYS A 7 23.32 7.32 13.79
CA LYS A 7 22.28 6.98 12.81
C LYS A 7 21.07 6.30 13.44
N SER A 8 21.07 6.13 14.76
CA SER A 8 20.01 5.47 15.49
C SER A 8 19.07 6.50 16.08
N HIS A 9 17.79 6.36 15.75
CA HIS A 9 16.71 7.18 16.28
C HIS A 9 15.64 6.26 16.85
N TYR A 10 14.77 6.78 17.72
CA TYR A 10 13.60 6.05 18.18
C TYR A 10 12.32 6.78 17.85
N MET A 11 11.25 6.02 17.65
CA MET A 11 9.92 6.52 17.38
C MET A 11 8.94 5.87 18.35
N ILE A 12 7.99 6.66 18.85
CA ILE A 12 6.93 6.17 19.73
C ILE A 12 5.61 6.24 18.98
N PHE A 13 4.98 5.09 18.80
CA PHE A 13 3.63 5.01 18.26
C PHE A 13 2.63 5.15 19.40
N SER A 14 1.93 6.26 19.46
CA SER A 14 0.89 6.51 20.45
C SER A 14 -0.27 7.27 19.83
N ARG A 15 -1.48 6.95 20.27
CA ARG A 15 -2.70 7.72 19.94
C ARG A 15 -3.05 8.74 21.00
N SER A 16 -2.43 8.61 22.15
CA SER A 16 -2.60 9.56 23.26
C SER A 16 -1.63 10.71 23.04
N ASN A 17 -2.11 11.94 23.27
CA ASN A 17 -1.27 13.13 23.33
C ASN A 17 -0.40 13.17 24.60
N THR A 18 -0.23 12.04 25.28
CA THR A 18 0.60 11.93 26.46
C THR A 18 2.06 12.10 26.04
N GLU A 19 2.71 13.12 26.53
CA GLU A 19 4.15 13.28 26.37
C GLU A 19 4.85 12.15 27.13
N PHE A 20 5.44 11.24 26.41
CA PHE A 20 6.32 10.23 26.98
C PHE A 20 7.69 10.88 27.22
N ALA A 21 8.01 11.16 28.48
CA ALA A 21 9.32 11.66 28.90
C ALA A 21 10.43 10.59 28.81
N THR A 22 10.20 9.52 28.06
CA THR A 22 11.15 8.42 27.95
C THR A 22 12.34 8.84 27.10
N ARG A 23 13.51 8.91 27.70
CA ARG A 23 14.79 9.08 27.00
C ARG A 23 15.44 7.71 26.86
N LEU A 24 15.68 7.28 25.62
CA LEU A 24 16.39 6.06 25.33
C LEU A 24 17.88 6.39 25.15
N THR A 25 18.73 5.57 25.77
CA THR A 25 20.19 5.69 25.65
C THR A 25 20.77 4.43 25.01
N MET A 26 21.78 4.58 24.19
CA MET A 26 22.56 3.50 23.62
C MET A 26 24.07 3.81 23.80
N ASN A 27 24.80 2.93 24.45
CA ASN A 27 26.22 3.12 24.80
C ASN A 27 26.48 4.46 25.47
N SER A 28 25.65 4.85 26.44
CA SER A 28 25.70 6.12 27.18
C SER A 28 25.36 7.38 26.38
N LYS A 29 25.02 7.28 25.11
CA LYS A 29 24.53 8.40 24.30
C LYS A 29 23.00 8.38 24.25
N THR A 30 22.37 9.53 24.48
CA THR A 30 20.92 9.69 24.32
C THR A 30 20.57 9.67 22.83
N LEU A 31 19.59 8.86 22.47
CA LEU A 31 19.06 8.80 21.10
C LEU A 31 18.07 9.94 20.89
N ASP A 32 18.02 10.44 19.66
CA ASP A 32 17.03 11.43 19.26
C ASP A 32 15.70 10.78 18.93
N ARG A 33 14.61 11.40 19.40
CA ARG A 33 13.26 11.02 19.06
C ARG A 33 12.91 11.60 17.68
N THR A 34 12.32 10.78 16.81
CA THR A 34 11.80 11.23 15.52
C THR A 34 10.30 10.97 15.42
N GLU A 35 9.57 11.84 14.72
CA GLU A 35 8.15 11.68 14.43
C GLU A 35 7.90 11.04 13.07
N GLU A 36 8.91 11.04 12.21
CA GLU A 36 8.86 10.41 10.90
C GLU A 36 10.17 9.70 10.58
N VAL A 37 10.08 8.56 9.91
CA VAL A 37 11.24 7.78 9.48
C VAL A 37 11.00 7.19 8.09
N LYS A 38 12.07 7.09 7.32
CA LYS A 38 12.06 6.39 6.05
C LYS A 38 12.63 4.98 6.23
N LEU A 39 11.76 3.98 6.30
CA LEU A 39 12.13 2.57 6.47
C LEU A 39 11.99 1.84 5.12
N VAL A 40 13.11 1.31 4.60
CA VAL A 40 13.13 0.58 3.31
C VAL A 40 12.41 1.33 2.19
N GLY A 41 12.56 2.67 2.16
CA GLY A 41 11.94 3.52 1.14
C GLY A 41 10.50 3.96 1.41
N LEU A 42 9.85 3.46 2.46
CA LEU A 42 8.53 3.82 2.91
C LEU A 42 8.61 4.89 4.02
N TRP A 43 7.86 5.96 3.90
CA TRP A 43 7.73 6.96 4.96
C TRP A 43 6.69 6.52 5.99
N ILE A 44 7.10 6.46 7.24
CA ILE A 44 6.26 6.08 8.38
C ILE A 44 6.25 7.25 9.35
N THR A 45 5.06 7.67 9.79
CA THR A 45 4.84 8.68 10.81
C THR A 45 4.38 8.03 12.11
N THR A 46 4.51 8.73 13.24
CA THR A 46 4.05 8.25 14.55
C THR A 46 2.55 7.94 14.60
N TYR A 47 1.77 8.57 13.71
CA TYR A 47 0.32 8.38 13.63
C TYR A 47 -0.09 7.35 12.57
N LEU A 48 0.81 6.87 11.75
CA LEU A 48 0.55 5.96 10.62
C LEU A 48 -0.48 6.52 9.62
N ASP A 49 -0.44 7.83 9.36
CA ASP A 49 -1.40 8.56 8.52
C ASP A 49 -1.00 8.57 7.06
N TRP A 50 -0.07 8.02 6.57
CA TRP A 50 0.41 7.90 5.16
C TRP A 50 0.46 9.21 4.36
N GLN A 51 0.17 10.38 4.94
CA GLN A 51 0.16 11.65 4.21
C GLN A 51 1.54 11.96 3.63
N LYS A 52 2.57 11.82 4.46
CA LYS A 52 3.97 12.01 4.03
C LYS A 52 4.34 11.02 2.92
N ASN A 53 3.98 9.74 3.10
CA ASN A 53 4.28 8.71 2.11
C ASN A 53 3.58 8.99 0.77
N THR A 54 2.29 9.31 0.78
CA THR A 54 1.50 9.62 -0.42
C THR A 54 2.08 10.83 -1.14
N HIS A 55 2.42 11.90 -0.41
CA HIS A 55 3.07 13.08 -0.98
C HIS A 55 4.38 12.71 -1.71
N GLU A 56 5.25 11.96 -1.06
CA GLU A 56 6.57 11.62 -1.61
C GLU A 56 6.49 10.67 -2.82
N ILE A 57 5.58 9.68 -2.82
CA ILE A 57 5.39 8.79 -3.98
C ILE A 57 4.79 9.56 -5.17
N CYS A 58 3.83 10.45 -4.94
CA CYS A 58 3.26 11.31 -5.99
C CYS A 58 4.31 12.26 -6.54
N LYS A 59 5.08 12.94 -5.68
CA LYS A 59 6.19 13.83 -6.08
C LYS A 59 7.19 13.09 -6.97
N LYS A 60 7.59 11.89 -6.59
CA LYS A 60 8.49 11.04 -7.37
C LYS A 60 7.87 10.64 -8.71
N ALA A 61 6.59 10.32 -8.73
CA ALA A 61 5.87 9.94 -9.94
C ALA A 61 5.71 11.13 -10.90
N TYR A 62 5.41 12.35 -10.40
CA TYR A 62 5.37 13.57 -11.21
C TYR A 62 6.73 13.88 -11.83
N ALA A 63 7.83 13.76 -11.07
CA ALA A 63 9.16 13.93 -11.61
C ALA A 63 9.47 12.94 -12.75
N ARG A 64 9.01 11.70 -12.63
CA ARG A 64 9.17 10.67 -13.67
C ARG A 64 8.26 10.89 -14.88
N MET A 65 7.09 11.49 -14.68
CA MET A 65 6.15 11.82 -15.75
C MET A 65 6.73 12.80 -16.77
N THR A 66 7.64 13.67 -16.37
CA THR A 66 8.33 14.60 -17.29
C THR A 66 9.10 13.86 -18.40
N MET A 67 9.60 12.65 -18.12
CA MET A 67 10.24 11.81 -19.12
C MET A 67 9.23 11.35 -20.19
N ILE A 68 8.03 10.93 -19.78
CA ILE A 68 6.97 10.53 -20.73
C ILE A 68 6.62 11.71 -21.65
N THR A 69 6.51 12.92 -21.11
CA THR A 69 6.24 14.12 -21.90
C THR A 69 7.31 14.35 -22.98
N LYS A 70 8.58 14.21 -22.60
CA LYS A 70 9.71 14.38 -23.55
C LYS A 70 9.69 13.29 -24.61
N LEU A 71 9.48 12.05 -24.24
CA LEU A 71 9.42 10.92 -25.17
C LEU A 71 8.23 11.02 -26.13
N LYS A 72 7.08 11.47 -25.64
CA LYS A 72 5.92 11.76 -26.48
C LYS A 72 6.23 12.84 -27.52
N TYR A 73 6.93 13.90 -27.12
CA TYR A 73 7.33 14.99 -28.02
C TYR A 73 8.29 14.51 -29.14
N VAL A 74 9.18 13.55 -28.84
CA VAL A 74 10.10 12.94 -29.80
C VAL A 74 9.39 11.94 -30.74
N GLY A 75 8.12 11.62 -30.50
CA GLY A 75 7.32 10.75 -31.35
C GLY A 75 7.43 9.26 -31.04
N ILE A 76 7.76 8.89 -29.78
CA ILE A 76 7.77 7.49 -29.34
C ILE A 76 6.36 6.89 -29.48
N PRO A 77 6.22 5.63 -29.97
CA PRO A 77 4.95 4.95 -30.14
C PRO A 77 4.13 4.86 -28.85
N LEU A 78 2.80 4.75 -29.00
CA LEU A 78 1.86 4.70 -27.89
C LEU A 78 2.14 3.54 -26.95
N GLU A 79 2.40 2.36 -27.50
CA GLU A 79 2.65 1.12 -26.75
C GLU A 79 3.88 1.26 -25.84
N ASP A 80 4.97 1.83 -26.38
CA ASP A 80 6.21 2.06 -25.63
C ASP A 80 6.00 3.09 -24.49
N LEU A 81 5.23 4.13 -24.75
CA LEU A 81 4.88 5.13 -23.71
C LEU A 81 4.06 4.50 -22.58
N ILE A 82 3.14 3.58 -22.89
CA ILE A 82 2.35 2.83 -21.90
C ILE A 82 3.28 1.91 -21.10
N GLU A 83 4.22 1.23 -21.76
CA GLU A 83 5.20 0.39 -21.08
C GLU A 83 6.08 1.19 -20.13
N ILE A 84 6.63 2.31 -20.59
CA ILE A 84 7.44 3.22 -19.77
C ILE A 84 6.64 3.74 -18.57
N TYR A 85 5.38 4.13 -18.78
CA TYR A 85 4.49 4.51 -17.68
C TYR A 85 4.37 3.36 -16.67
N THR A 86 4.10 2.16 -17.14
CA THR A 86 3.91 0.98 -16.32
C THR A 86 5.14 0.61 -15.49
N LEU A 87 6.30 0.61 -16.10
CA LEU A 87 7.55 0.20 -15.46
C LEU A 87 8.14 1.30 -14.58
N TYR A 88 8.02 2.55 -14.99
CA TYR A 88 8.75 3.64 -14.37
C TYR A 88 7.90 4.54 -13.47
N VAL A 89 6.72 4.97 -13.91
CA VAL A 89 5.86 5.87 -13.13
C VAL A 89 4.97 5.08 -12.18
N ARG A 90 4.21 4.12 -12.68
CA ARG A 90 3.27 3.32 -11.89
C ARG A 90 3.96 2.53 -10.78
N SER A 91 5.17 2.01 -11.05
CA SER A 91 5.96 1.30 -10.04
C SER A 91 6.24 2.14 -8.79
N ALA A 92 6.43 3.47 -8.94
CA ALA A 92 6.60 4.37 -7.81
C ALA A 92 5.31 4.56 -7.01
N LEU A 93 4.16 4.65 -7.70
CA LEU A 93 2.84 4.84 -7.08
C LEU A 93 2.35 3.59 -6.32
N GLU A 94 2.84 2.41 -6.68
CA GLU A 94 2.41 1.13 -6.12
C GLU A 94 3.45 0.50 -5.17
N TYR A 95 4.57 1.19 -4.91
CA TYR A 95 5.62 0.66 -4.04
C TYR A 95 5.11 0.41 -2.62
N CYS A 96 5.32 -0.82 -2.11
CA CYS A 96 4.84 -1.26 -0.79
C CYS A 96 3.34 -1.03 -0.53
N SER A 97 2.50 -0.96 -1.57
CA SER A 97 1.07 -0.62 -1.44
C SER A 97 0.29 -1.54 -0.50
N VAL A 98 0.72 -2.77 -0.31
CA VAL A 98 0.10 -3.72 0.63
C VAL A 98 0.11 -3.21 2.08
N VAL A 99 1.10 -2.38 2.43
CA VAL A 99 1.25 -1.86 3.80
C VAL A 99 0.29 -0.71 4.08
N TRP A 100 0.03 0.15 3.09
CA TRP A 100 -0.65 1.43 3.31
C TRP A 100 -1.99 1.60 2.57
N HIS A 101 -2.30 0.73 1.59
CA HIS A 101 -3.50 0.89 0.76
C HIS A 101 -4.79 0.96 1.57
N SER A 102 -4.97 0.06 2.53
CA SER A 102 -6.24 -0.10 3.24
C SER A 102 -6.61 1.03 4.20
N THR A 103 -5.65 1.90 4.53
CA THR A 103 -5.83 3.02 5.46
C THR A 103 -5.69 4.38 4.80
N LEU A 104 -5.66 4.42 3.47
CA LEU A 104 -5.68 5.68 2.74
C LEU A 104 -7.00 6.43 2.95
N THR A 105 -6.91 7.74 3.07
CA THR A 105 -8.08 8.61 2.95
C THR A 105 -8.53 8.71 1.48
N LYS A 106 -9.79 9.07 1.24
CA LYS A 106 -10.31 9.30 -0.11
C LYS A 106 -9.51 10.36 -0.87
N GLU A 107 -9.00 11.36 -0.16
CA GLU A 107 -8.16 12.41 -0.74
C GLU A 107 -6.81 11.84 -1.20
N GLN A 108 -6.13 11.09 -0.35
CA GLN A 108 -4.87 10.43 -0.69
C GLN A 108 -5.03 9.48 -1.87
N GLU A 109 -6.12 8.73 -1.90
CA GLU A 109 -6.43 7.83 -3.01
C GLU A 109 -6.65 8.62 -4.31
N ALA A 110 -7.39 9.73 -4.25
CA ALA A 110 -7.62 10.61 -5.39
C ALA A 110 -6.32 11.26 -5.89
N ASP A 111 -5.40 11.62 -5.01
CA ASP A 111 -4.09 12.20 -5.37
C ASP A 111 -3.24 11.19 -6.14
N ILE A 112 -3.18 9.94 -5.69
CA ILE A 112 -2.47 8.87 -6.40
C ILE A 112 -3.09 8.64 -7.78
N GLU A 113 -4.42 8.56 -7.86
CA GLU A 113 -5.16 8.32 -9.11
C GLU A 113 -5.01 9.49 -10.08
N ARG A 114 -4.90 10.72 -9.57
CA ARG A 114 -4.67 11.95 -10.38
C ARG A 114 -3.39 11.85 -11.19
N VAL A 115 -2.33 11.26 -10.65
CA VAL A 115 -1.07 11.06 -11.39
C VAL A 115 -1.30 10.18 -12.61
N GLN A 116 -2.01 9.05 -12.46
CA GLN A 116 -2.34 8.17 -13.59
C GLN A 116 -3.18 8.90 -14.63
N LYS A 117 -4.21 9.65 -14.20
CA LYS A 117 -5.05 10.45 -15.12
C LYS A 117 -4.22 11.43 -15.95
N LEU A 118 -3.28 12.11 -15.34
CA LEU A 118 -2.40 13.05 -16.03
C LEU A 118 -1.47 12.34 -17.00
N CYS A 119 -0.90 11.19 -16.61
CA CYS A 119 -0.11 10.38 -17.53
C CYS A 119 -0.92 9.95 -18.76
N MET A 120 -2.16 9.49 -18.57
CA MET A 120 -3.02 9.10 -19.69
C MET A 120 -3.35 10.28 -20.61
N LYS A 121 -3.59 11.48 -20.06
CA LYS A 121 -3.76 12.70 -20.86
C LYS A 121 -2.54 13.02 -21.71
N ILE A 122 -1.35 12.86 -21.17
CA ILE A 122 -0.09 13.11 -21.90
C ILE A 122 0.08 12.04 -23.00
N ILE A 123 -0.07 10.76 -22.65
CA ILE A 123 0.15 9.63 -23.57
C ILE A 123 -0.80 9.69 -24.75
N LEU A 124 -2.10 9.85 -24.50
CA LEU A 124 -3.13 9.88 -25.55
C LEU A 124 -3.22 11.21 -26.26
N GLY A 125 -2.88 12.34 -25.61
CA GLY A 125 -2.95 13.66 -26.19
C GLY A 125 -4.37 13.99 -26.69
N ARG A 126 -4.54 14.19 -28.00
CA ARG A 126 -5.85 14.53 -28.61
C ARG A 126 -6.87 13.37 -28.57
N GLU A 127 -6.42 12.15 -28.41
CA GLU A 127 -7.30 10.96 -28.32
C GLU A 127 -7.87 10.73 -26.93
N TYR A 128 -7.46 11.52 -25.95
CA TYR A 128 -7.99 11.45 -24.59
C TYR A 128 -9.42 12.01 -24.55
N THR A 129 -10.39 11.20 -24.22
CA THR A 129 -11.80 11.58 -24.04
C THR A 129 -12.18 11.61 -22.58
N SER A 130 -12.11 10.48 -21.91
CA SER A 130 -12.38 10.32 -20.48
C SER A 130 -11.34 9.43 -19.81
N TYR A 131 -11.32 9.41 -18.48
CA TYR A 131 -10.38 8.56 -17.76
C TYR A 131 -10.67 7.07 -17.96
N ASP A 132 -11.93 6.66 -17.87
CA ASP A 132 -12.31 5.25 -18.00
C ASP A 132 -12.07 4.75 -19.45
N ASP A 133 -12.34 5.57 -20.46
CA ASP A 133 -12.02 5.27 -21.85
C ASP A 133 -10.50 5.16 -22.07
N SER A 134 -9.71 6.07 -21.45
CA SER A 134 -8.25 6.02 -21.54
C SER A 134 -7.65 4.74 -20.95
N LEU A 135 -8.21 4.27 -19.83
CA LEU A 135 -7.80 3.01 -19.21
C LEU A 135 -8.07 1.83 -20.16
N THR A 136 -9.24 1.80 -20.79
CA THR A 136 -9.60 0.75 -21.75
C THR A 136 -8.69 0.77 -22.96
N LYS A 137 -8.44 1.94 -23.56
CA LYS A 137 -7.53 2.12 -24.70
C LYS A 137 -6.09 1.70 -24.41
N CYS A 138 -5.62 1.97 -23.20
CA CYS A 138 -4.26 1.64 -22.78
C CYS A 138 -4.12 0.24 -22.16
N GLY A 139 -5.21 -0.54 -22.03
CA GLY A 139 -5.20 -1.84 -21.36
C GLY A 139 -4.81 -1.75 -19.88
N LEU A 140 -5.20 -0.67 -19.21
CA LEU A 140 -4.86 -0.40 -17.82
C LEU A 140 -6.09 -0.46 -16.91
N GLU A 141 -5.86 -0.64 -15.62
CA GLU A 141 -6.87 -0.62 -14.57
C GLU A 141 -6.67 0.58 -13.64
N LYS A 142 -7.69 0.94 -12.88
CA LYS A 142 -7.57 1.92 -11.78
C LYS A 142 -6.51 1.45 -10.78
N LEU A 143 -5.73 2.37 -10.27
CA LEU A 143 -4.68 2.04 -9.28
C LEU A 143 -5.27 1.48 -8.00
N SER A 144 -6.48 1.91 -7.59
CA SER A 144 -7.20 1.35 -6.44
C SER A 144 -7.44 -0.16 -6.62
N THR A 145 -8.06 -0.56 -7.73
CA THR A 145 -8.35 -1.97 -8.05
C THR A 145 -7.08 -2.82 -8.10
N ARG A 146 -6.01 -2.28 -8.67
CA ARG A 146 -4.72 -2.96 -8.72
C ARG A 146 -4.11 -3.17 -7.34
N ARG A 147 -4.20 -2.16 -6.46
CA ARG A 147 -3.69 -2.26 -5.07
C ARG A 147 -4.48 -3.30 -4.28
N GLU A 148 -5.81 -3.35 -4.43
CA GLU A 148 -6.66 -4.40 -3.86
C GLU A 148 -6.22 -5.80 -4.31
N THR A 149 -6.07 -5.99 -5.63
CA THR A 149 -5.59 -7.26 -6.19
C THR A 149 -4.21 -7.65 -5.64
N ARG A 150 -3.31 -6.69 -5.43
CA ARG A 150 -2.00 -6.94 -4.81
C ARG A 150 -2.12 -7.36 -3.35
N CYS A 151 -3.01 -6.75 -2.58
CA CYS A 151 -3.27 -7.14 -1.20
C CYS A 151 -3.77 -8.59 -1.13
N LEU A 152 -4.72 -8.97 -1.97
CA LEU A 152 -5.21 -10.34 -2.05
C LEU A 152 -4.09 -11.32 -2.45
N LYS A 153 -3.33 -11.01 -3.51
CA LYS A 153 -2.21 -11.84 -3.95
C LYS A 153 -1.14 -11.99 -2.87
N PHE A 154 -0.86 -10.93 -2.11
CA PHE A 154 0.06 -10.99 -0.98
C PHE A 154 -0.47 -11.94 0.11
N GLY A 155 -1.76 -11.81 0.49
CA GLY A 155 -2.38 -12.71 1.45
C GLY A 155 -2.27 -14.16 1.03
N LEU A 156 -2.66 -14.49 -0.21
CA LEU A 156 -2.58 -15.86 -0.74
C LEU A 156 -1.15 -16.41 -0.75
N LYS A 157 -0.16 -15.61 -1.16
CA LYS A 157 1.26 -16.02 -1.12
C LYS A 157 1.76 -16.20 0.32
N SER A 158 1.32 -15.36 1.23
CA SER A 158 1.72 -15.42 2.64
C SER A 158 1.27 -16.70 3.32
N LEU A 159 0.14 -17.29 2.90
CA LEU A 159 -0.32 -18.58 3.42
C LEU A 159 0.65 -19.74 3.14
N LEU A 160 1.44 -19.62 2.08
CA LEU A 160 2.45 -20.63 1.69
C LEU A 160 3.80 -20.43 2.41
N HIS A 161 3.99 -19.30 3.10
CA HIS A 161 5.26 -18.98 3.74
C HIS A 161 5.21 -19.29 5.24
N PRO A 162 6.14 -20.09 5.81
CA PRO A 162 6.07 -20.57 7.20
C PRO A 162 5.93 -19.48 8.25
N VAL A 163 6.61 -18.34 8.05
CA VAL A 163 6.56 -17.20 8.99
C VAL A 163 5.35 -16.30 8.72
N HIS A 164 5.06 -16.02 7.47
CA HIS A 164 3.98 -15.07 7.12
C HIS A 164 2.59 -15.66 7.31
N SER A 165 2.43 -16.99 7.24
CA SER A 165 1.15 -17.66 7.49
C SER A 165 0.60 -17.39 8.88
N GLN A 166 1.48 -17.11 9.85
CA GLN A 166 1.09 -16.74 11.22
C GLN A 166 0.26 -15.45 11.30
N LEU A 167 0.36 -14.58 10.29
CA LEU A 167 -0.46 -13.36 10.17
C LEU A 167 -1.92 -13.67 9.81
N PHE A 168 -2.18 -14.85 9.27
CA PHE A 168 -3.48 -15.28 8.74
C PHE A 168 -3.92 -16.63 9.32
N PRO A 169 -4.13 -16.72 10.66
CA PRO A 169 -4.47 -17.97 11.31
C PRO A 169 -5.85 -18.45 10.84
N VAL A 170 -5.94 -19.76 10.57
CA VAL A 170 -7.21 -20.41 10.24
C VAL A 170 -8.09 -20.43 11.50
N ASN A 171 -9.37 -20.20 11.32
CA ASN A 171 -10.32 -20.21 12.42
C ASN A 171 -10.46 -21.62 13.00
N PRO A 172 -10.16 -21.86 14.29
CA PRO A 172 -10.23 -23.16 14.90
C PRO A 172 -11.60 -23.84 14.78
N LEU A 173 -12.68 -23.04 14.74
CA LEU A 173 -14.05 -23.56 14.58
C LEU A 173 -14.32 -24.12 13.18
N VAL A 174 -13.53 -23.75 12.17
CA VAL A 174 -13.63 -24.34 10.83
C VAL A 174 -12.90 -25.67 10.78
N ILE A 175 -11.82 -25.82 11.55
CA ILE A 175 -11.03 -27.05 11.65
C ILE A 175 -11.83 -28.11 12.40
N SER A 176 -12.50 -27.76 13.52
CA SER A 176 -13.21 -28.68 14.40
C SER A 176 -14.59 -29.13 13.87
N ALA A 177 -15.19 -28.38 12.93
CA ALA A 177 -16.52 -28.71 12.39
C ALA A 177 -16.59 -28.43 10.88
N PRO A 178 -15.94 -29.25 10.02
CA PRO A 178 -15.81 -29.00 8.59
C PRO A 178 -17.15 -29.03 7.83
N TYR A 179 -18.17 -29.71 8.38
CA TYR A 179 -19.49 -29.86 7.72
C TYR A 179 -20.61 -28.95 8.28
N GLY A 180 -20.30 -28.06 9.22
CA GLY A 180 -21.30 -27.24 9.89
C GLY A 180 -21.00 -25.73 9.78
N ASN A 181 -21.69 -25.00 8.91
CA ASN A 181 -21.76 -23.55 8.76
C ASN A 181 -20.89 -22.93 7.65
N ALA A 182 -21.48 -22.87 6.47
CA ALA A 182 -20.99 -22.07 5.33
C ALA A 182 -20.87 -20.56 5.65
N SER A 183 -21.42 -20.08 6.76
CA SER A 183 -21.39 -18.68 7.21
C SER A 183 -20.15 -18.32 8.04
N ARG A 184 -19.35 -19.29 8.48
CA ARG A 184 -18.17 -19.00 9.32
C ARG A 184 -16.99 -18.48 8.48
N GLU A 185 -16.32 -17.47 9.02
CA GLU A 185 -15.09 -16.96 8.42
C GLU A 185 -13.99 -18.02 8.51
N HIS A 186 -13.29 -18.25 7.39
CA HIS A 186 -12.23 -19.26 7.30
C HIS A 186 -10.98 -18.83 8.06
N PHE A 187 -10.63 -17.55 7.97
CA PHE A 187 -9.51 -16.98 8.73
C PHE A 187 -10.04 -16.16 9.90
N THR A 188 -9.33 -16.24 11.02
CA THR A 188 -9.65 -15.45 12.21
C THR A 188 -9.33 -13.98 11.93
N VAL A 189 -10.34 -13.11 12.06
CA VAL A 189 -10.15 -11.66 12.05
C VAL A 189 -10.19 -11.18 13.50
N ASN A 190 -9.10 -10.58 13.97
CA ASN A 190 -9.02 -10.06 15.32
C ASN A 190 -10.05 -8.94 15.53
N ARG A 191 -10.76 -8.99 16.66
CA ARG A 191 -11.70 -7.93 17.01
C ARG A 191 -10.98 -6.61 17.17
N ALA A 192 -11.34 -5.64 16.34
CA ALA A 192 -10.79 -4.30 16.38
C ALA A 192 -11.55 -3.43 17.39
N ARG A 193 -10.79 -2.73 18.25
CA ARG A 193 -11.36 -1.71 19.16
C ARG A 193 -11.42 -0.33 18.49
N THR A 194 -10.73 -0.14 17.38
CA THR A 194 -10.61 1.14 16.68
C THR A 194 -10.67 0.91 15.17
N ASP A 195 -11.23 1.88 14.45
CA ASP A 195 -11.31 1.83 12.99
C ASP A 195 -9.93 1.74 12.33
N SER A 196 -8.95 2.47 12.84
CA SER A 196 -7.57 2.39 12.30
C SER A 196 -6.97 0.99 12.38
N TYR A 197 -7.22 0.23 13.46
CA TYR A 197 -6.73 -1.15 13.54
C TYR A 197 -7.54 -2.07 12.63
N ARG A 198 -8.86 -1.89 12.61
CA ARG A 198 -9.75 -2.65 11.71
C ARG A 198 -9.30 -2.53 10.26
N ASP A 199 -8.96 -1.31 9.84
CA ASP A 199 -8.64 -1.00 8.46
C ASP A 199 -7.13 -1.11 8.15
N SER A 200 -6.31 -1.46 9.16
CA SER A 200 -4.88 -1.75 8.93
C SER A 200 -4.68 -2.98 8.03
N SER A 201 -3.51 -3.10 7.42
CA SER A 201 -3.23 -4.04 6.32
C SER A 201 -3.54 -5.49 6.66
N VAL A 202 -3.17 -6.00 7.85
CA VAL A 202 -3.38 -7.42 8.19
C VAL A 202 -4.87 -7.75 8.35
N PRO A 203 -5.68 -7.06 9.20
CA PRO A 203 -7.12 -7.31 9.29
C PRO A 203 -7.86 -7.08 7.97
N TYR A 204 -7.43 -6.12 7.17
CA TYR A 204 -8.00 -5.89 5.84
C TYR A 204 -7.79 -7.10 4.93
N ILE A 205 -6.57 -7.63 4.85
CA ILE A 205 -6.25 -8.80 4.03
C ILE A 205 -6.95 -10.05 4.56
N GLN A 206 -7.08 -10.23 5.87
CA GLN A 206 -7.85 -11.33 6.46
C GLN A 206 -9.31 -11.33 5.97
N ARG A 207 -9.95 -10.15 5.95
CA ARG A 207 -11.32 -10.00 5.40
C ARG A 207 -11.37 -10.34 3.91
N MET A 208 -10.40 -9.86 3.12
CA MET A 208 -10.31 -10.17 1.69
C MET A 208 -10.15 -11.67 1.43
N LEU A 209 -9.30 -12.35 2.20
CA LEU A 209 -9.12 -13.80 2.11
C LEU A 209 -10.40 -14.54 2.46
N ASN A 210 -11.14 -14.13 3.49
CA ASN A 210 -12.43 -14.70 3.84
C ASN A 210 -13.46 -14.52 2.73
N GLN A 211 -13.49 -13.34 2.11
CA GLN A 211 -14.37 -13.06 0.97
C GLN A 211 -13.99 -13.91 -0.25
N TYR A 212 -12.72 -14.04 -0.55
CA TYR A 212 -12.22 -14.89 -1.62
C TYR A 212 -12.62 -16.36 -1.43
N VAL A 213 -12.43 -16.92 -0.23
CA VAL A 213 -12.84 -18.30 0.07
C VAL A 213 -14.35 -18.51 -0.08
N LYS A 214 -15.17 -17.52 0.35
CA LYS A 214 -16.64 -17.56 0.14
C LYS A 214 -17.02 -17.59 -1.33
N THR A 215 -16.29 -16.87 -2.18
CA THR A 215 -16.56 -16.84 -3.64
C THR A 215 -16.19 -18.16 -4.31
N GLN A 216 -15.12 -18.83 -3.85
CA GLN A 216 -14.69 -20.14 -4.41
C GLN A 216 -15.59 -21.33 -3.98
N ARG A 217 -16.42 -21.14 -2.95
CA ARG A 217 -17.35 -22.18 -2.46
C ARG A 217 -18.74 -22.13 -3.12
N LYS A 218 -18.99 -21.13 -3.94
CA LYS A 218 -20.21 -21.00 -4.76
C LYS A 218 -20.01 -21.63 -6.13
#